data_acc6606f42838258064a70d284b5280c
#
_entry.id   acc6606f42838258064a70d284b5280c
#
_cell.length_a   1.000
_cell.length_b   1.000
_cell.length_c   1.000
_cell.angle_alpha   90.00
_cell.angle_beta   90.00
_cell.angle_gamma   90.00
#
_symmetry.space_group_name_H-M   'P 1'
#
loop_
_entity.id
_entity.type
_entity.pdbx_description
1 polymer ?
#
loop_
_entity_poly.entity_id
_entity_poly.type
_entity_poly.pdbx_seq_one_letter_code
_entity_poly.pdbx_strand_id
1 'polypeptide(L)'
;MSEYTFETHEYDVVVVGAGGAGLRATLGMAEQGLRTAGLTKVFPTRSHTVAAQGGIAASLSNMGPDHWQWHMYDTVKGSDWLGDTDAMEYLAREAPKAVYELEHYGVPFSRTEEGKIYQRPFGGHTTEFGEGPPVQRTCAAADRTGHAILHTLYGQSLKNNAEFYIEYFAIDLVMSEDGVCTGVVCWKLD
;
A
#
# COMPACT_ATOMS: atom_id res chain seq x y z
N MET A 1 14.32 -39.04 -12.07
CA MET A 1 13.38 -37.92 -11.95
C MET A 1 13.37 -37.56 -10.49
N SER A 2 13.78 -36.36 -10.10
CA SER A 2 13.65 -35.89 -8.72
C SER A 2 12.15 -35.79 -8.40
N GLU A 3 11.72 -36.57 -7.42
CA GLU A 3 10.34 -36.51 -6.93
C GLU A 3 10.19 -35.22 -6.14
N TYR A 4 9.27 -34.33 -6.56
CA TYR A 4 9.00 -33.11 -5.83
C TYR A 4 8.28 -33.47 -4.53
N THR A 5 8.70 -32.92 -3.42
CA THR A 5 8.04 -33.05 -2.13
C THR A 5 7.14 -31.83 -1.92
N PHE A 6 5.86 -32.06 -1.67
CA PHE A 6 4.92 -30.99 -1.32
C PHE A 6 4.79 -30.89 0.19
N GLU A 7 4.84 -29.66 0.67
CA GLU A 7 4.53 -29.29 2.03
C GLU A 7 3.25 -28.44 2.01
N THR A 8 2.25 -28.82 2.78
CA THR A 8 0.94 -28.15 2.77
C THR A 8 0.77 -27.38 4.07
N HIS A 9 0.38 -26.12 3.93
CA HIS A 9 0.05 -25.22 5.03
C HIS A 9 -1.38 -24.70 4.86
N GLU A 10 -2.09 -24.53 5.98
CA GLU A 10 -3.48 -24.08 5.98
C GLU A 10 -3.62 -22.75 6.71
N TYR A 11 -4.29 -21.79 6.07
CA TYR A 11 -4.57 -20.45 6.58
C TYR A 11 -6.01 -20.05 6.24
N ASP A 12 -6.54 -19.09 6.97
CA ASP A 12 -7.83 -18.48 6.62
C ASP A 12 -7.66 -17.54 5.42
N VAL A 13 -6.49 -16.86 5.35
CA VAL A 13 -6.14 -15.94 4.26
C VAL A 13 -4.68 -16.10 3.85
N VAL A 14 -4.45 -16.12 2.54
CA VAL A 14 -3.12 -16.07 1.94
C VAL A 14 -3.03 -14.84 1.04
N VAL A 15 -2.07 -13.96 1.31
CA VAL A 15 -1.80 -12.75 0.53
C VAL A 15 -0.53 -12.95 -0.30
N VAL A 16 -0.64 -12.89 -1.62
CA VAL A 16 0.50 -13.01 -2.52
C VAL A 16 1.09 -11.65 -2.82
N GLY A 17 2.30 -11.41 -2.32
CA GLY A 17 3.03 -10.16 -2.41
C GLY A 17 3.04 -9.37 -1.10
N ALA A 18 4.23 -8.97 -0.65
CA ALA A 18 4.42 -8.20 0.59
C ALA A 18 4.99 -6.80 0.32
N GLY A 19 4.49 -6.12 -0.72
CA GLY A 19 4.66 -4.68 -0.91
C GLY A 19 3.70 -3.89 -0.04
N GLY A 20 3.62 -2.57 -0.20
CA GLY A 20 2.75 -1.72 0.60
C GLY A 20 1.29 -2.17 0.61
N ALA A 21 0.73 -2.52 -0.54
CA ALA A 21 -0.64 -3.00 -0.66
C ALA A 21 -0.83 -4.37 0.03
N GLY A 22 0.07 -5.33 -0.24
CA GLY A 22 -0.01 -6.66 0.35
C GLY A 22 0.18 -6.65 1.86
N LEU A 23 1.13 -5.87 2.38
CA LEU A 23 1.31 -5.70 3.83
C LEU A 23 0.09 -5.07 4.49
N ARG A 24 -0.54 -4.08 3.85
CA ARG A 24 -1.77 -3.48 4.40
C ARG A 24 -2.93 -4.50 4.42
N ALA A 25 -3.06 -5.32 3.37
CA ALA A 25 -4.05 -6.40 3.32
C ALA A 25 -3.75 -7.45 4.41
N THR A 26 -2.51 -7.93 4.49
CA THR A 26 -2.06 -8.90 5.51
C THR A 26 -2.36 -8.40 6.92
N LEU A 27 -1.99 -7.15 7.22
CA LEU A 27 -2.27 -6.52 8.51
C LEU A 27 -3.77 -6.48 8.80
N GLY A 28 -4.60 -6.01 7.86
CA GLY A 28 -6.02 -5.88 8.07
C GLY A 28 -6.75 -7.22 8.32
N MET A 29 -6.27 -8.31 7.73
CA MET A 29 -6.80 -9.64 8.00
C MET A 29 -6.34 -10.17 9.36
N ALA A 30 -5.07 -9.99 9.69
CA ALA A 30 -4.50 -10.41 10.98
C ALA A 30 -5.13 -9.64 12.16
N GLU A 31 -5.41 -8.35 12.02
CA GLU A 31 -6.12 -7.54 13.04
C GLU A 31 -7.54 -8.05 13.33
N GLN A 32 -8.17 -8.73 12.38
CA GLN A 32 -9.47 -9.38 12.57
C GLN A 32 -9.38 -10.78 13.18
N GLY A 33 -8.18 -11.23 13.54
CA GLY A 33 -7.94 -12.53 14.16
C GLY A 33 -7.89 -13.70 13.18
N LEU A 34 -7.84 -13.43 11.87
CA LEU A 34 -7.68 -14.46 10.84
C LEU A 34 -6.23 -14.96 10.81
N ARG A 35 -6.02 -16.27 10.70
CA ARG A 35 -4.70 -16.84 10.47
C ARG A 35 -4.24 -16.46 9.07
N THR A 36 -3.32 -15.52 8.99
CA THR A 36 -2.94 -14.87 7.73
C THR A 36 -1.50 -15.15 7.38
N ALA A 37 -1.26 -15.60 6.14
CA ALA A 37 0.06 -15.76 5.57
C ALA A 37 0.31 -14.76 4.45
N GLY A 38 1.49 -14.11 4.48
CA GLY A 38 2.01 -13.29 3.39
C GLY A 38 3.09 -14.05 2.62
N LEU A 39 2.90 -14.28 1.32
CA LEU A 39 3.87 -14.90 0.45
C LEU A 39 4.67 -13.84 -0.30
N THR A 40 5.98 -13.97 -0.32
CA THR A 40 6.82 -12.99 -1.02
C THR A 40 8.10 -13.60 -1.57
N LYS A 41 8.45 -13.25 -2.79
CA LYS A 41 9.69 -13.70 -3.43
C LYS A 41 10.95 -12.96 -2.97
N VAL A 42 10.77 -11.83 -2.29
CA VAL A 42 11.86 -11.06 -1.65
C VAL A 42 11.46 -10.75 -0.22
N PHE A 43 12.41 -10.40 0.63
CA PHE A 43 12.08 -9.94 1.98
C PHE A 43 11.11 -8.75 1.92
N PRO A 44 10.06 -8.67 2.76
CA PRO A 44 9.01 -7.63 2.65
C PRO A 44 9.56 -6.21 2.56
N THR A 45 10.58 -5.86 3.35
CA THR A 45 11.19 -4.52 3.33
C THR A 45 12.09 -4.25 2.10
N ARG A 46 12.22 -5.21 1.19
CA ARG A 46 12.88 -5.08 -0.12
C ARG A 46 11.92 -4.90 -1.28
N SER A 47 10.62 -4.88 -1.03
CA SER A 47 9.62 -4.57 -2.05
C SER A 47 9.88 -3.19 -2.68
N HIS A 48 9.45 -3.00 -3.93
CA HIS A 48 9.66 -1.74 -4.67
C HIS A 48 9.09 -0.51 -3.93
N THR A 49 8.09 -0.67 -3.08
CA THR A 49 7.57 0.41 -2.23
C THR A 49 8.69 1.11 -1.43
N VAL A 50 9.76 0.39 -1.05
CA VAL A 50 10.90 0.98 -0.31
C VAL A 50 11.58 2.11 -1.07
N ALA A 51 11.53 2.09 -2.41
CA ALA A 51 12.15 3.08 -3.28
C ALA A 51 11.34 4.39 -3.41
N ALA A 52 10.11 4.44 -2.89
CA ALA A 52 9.28 5.63 -2.95
C ALA A 52 9.82 6.72 -2.00
N GLN A 53 10.30 7.82 -2.57
CA GLN A 53 10.91 8.94 -1.83
C GLN A 53 9.95 10.14 -1.74
N GLY A 54 9.15 10.36 -2.79
CA GLY A 54 8.30 11.55 -2.93
C GLY A 54 7.30 11.74 -1.80
N GLY A 55 6.59 10.72 -1.47
CA GLY A 55 5.51 10.72 -0.49
C GLY A 55 4.23 10.07 -1.01
N ILE A 56 3.16 10.24 -0.27
CA ILE A 56 1.81 9.79 -0.62
C ILE A 56 0.87 11.00 -0.73
N ALA A 57 0.20 11.15 -1.87
CA ALA A 57 -0.69 12.27 -2.11
C ALA A 57 -2.05 12.08 -1.40
N ALA A 58 -2.46 13.08 -0.65
CA ALA A 58 -3.78 13.14 0.00
C ALA A 58 -4.19 14.58 0.24
N SER A 59 -5.44 14.93 -0.01
CA SER A 59 -5.98 16.29 0.17
C SER A 59 -6.32 16.56 1.64
N LEU A 60 -5.28 16.74 2.50
CA LEU A 60 -5.45 17.02 3.93
C LEU A 60 -5.72 18.49 4.24
N SER A 61 -5.47 19.39 3.30
CA SER A 61 -5.58 20.84 3.48
C SER A 61 -4.70 21.41 4.62
N ASN A 62 -3.60 20.75 4.96
CA ASN A 62 -2.72 21.19 6.04
C ASN A 62 -1.84 22.40 5.63
N MET A 63 -1.53 22.53 4.35
CA MET A 63 -0.65 23.56 3.80
C MET A 63 -1.39 24.63 3.00
N GLY A 64 -2.72 24.53 2.90
CA GLY A 64 -3.58 25.44 2.16
C GLY A 64 -4.87 24.75 1.73
N PRO A 65 -5.84 25.45 1.15
CA PRO A 65 -7.09 24.84 0.68
C PRO A 65 -6.83 23.74 -0.33
N ASP A 66 -7.42 22.58 -0.12
CA ASP A 66 -7.38 21.45 -1.04
C ASP A 66 -8.65 20.59 -0.89
N HIS A 67 -9.05 19.93 -1.97
CA HIS A 67 -10.22 19.06 -2.02
C HIS A 67 -9.93 17.79 -2.80
N TRP A 68 -10.54 16.68 -2.40
CA TRP A 68 -10.35 15.38 -3.06
C TRP A 68 -10.79 15.41 -4.54
N GLN A 69 -11.77 16.24 -4.92
CA GLN A 69 -12.19 16.41 -6.31
C GLN A 69 -11.08 17.00 -7.19
N TRP A 70 -10.30 17.94 -6.65
CA TRP A 70 -9.14 18.49 -7.35
C TRP A 70 -8.03 17.45 -7.48
N HIS A 71 -7.84 16.64 -6.41
CA HIS A 71 -6.91 15.50 -6.45
C HIS A 71 -7.33 14.47 -7.51
N MET A 72 -8.62 14.10 -7.56
CA MET A 72 -9.16 13.23 -8.58
C MET A 72 -8.92 13.79 -9.99
N TYR A 73 -9.24 15.06 -10.21
CA TYR A 73 -9.02 15.71 -11.51
C TYR A 73 -7.56 15.64 -11.97
N ASP A 74 -6.62 15.99 -11.10
CA ASP A 74 -5.19 15.90 -11.41
C ASP A 74 -4.75 14.47 -11.71
N THR A 75 -5.34 13.49 -11.03
CA THR A 75 -5.05 12.06 -11.24
C THR A 75 -5.58 11.59 -12.60
N VAL A 76 -6.82 11.94 -12.94
CA VAL A 76 -7.42 11.62 -14.24
C VAL A 76 -6.63 12.28 -15.38
N LYS A 77 -6.29 13.57 -15.25
CA LYS A 77 -5.48 14.30 -16.21
C LYS A 77 -4.08 13.71 -16.35
N GLY A 78 -3.45 13.37 -15.23
CA GLY A 78 -2.11 12.76 -15.21
C GLY A 78 -2.04 11.36 -15.81
N SER A 79 -3.17 10.66 -15.92
CA SER A 79 -3.31 9.38 -16.61
C SER A 79 -3.63 9.51 -18.10
N ASP A 80 -3.55 10.71 -18.66
CA ASP A 80 -3.95 11.02 -20.04
C ASP A 80 -5.40 10.60 -20.35
N TRP A 81 -6.29 10.62 -19.37
CA TRP A 81 -7.70 10.22 -19.46
C TRP A 81 -7.93 8.74 -19.81
N LEU A 82 -6.90 7.89 -19.65
CA LEU A 82 -6.95 6.48 -19.99
C LEU A 82 -7.24 5.56 -18.79
N GLY A 83 -7.21 6.11 -17.58
CA GLY A 83 -7.41 5.33 -16.35
C GLY A 83 -8.88 5.09 -16.02
N ASP A 84 -9.09 4.17 -15.08
CA ASP A 84 -10.39 3.91 -14.46
C ASP A 84 -10.76 5.07 -13.53
N THR A 85 -11.76 5.87 -13.93
CA THR A 85 -12.17 7.07 -13.20
C THR A 85 -12.82 6.75 -11.86
N ASP A 86 -13.53 5.63 -11.73
CA ASP A 86 -14.16 5.21 -10.48
C ASP A 86 -13.10 4.81 -9.45
N ALA A 87 -12.06 4.10 -9.88
CA ALA A 87 -10.92 3.77 -9.03
C ALA A 87 -10.15 5.03 -8.60
N MET A 88 -9.98 6.02 -9.49
CA MET A 88 -9.33 7.29 -9.18
C MET A 88 -10.15 8.15 -8.21
N GLU A 89 -11.48 8.17 -8.35
CA GLU A 89 -12.37 8.83 -7.40
C GLU A 89 -12.22 8.20 -6.02
N TYR A 90 -12.32 6.87 -5.95
CA TYR A 90 -12.18 6.13 -4.70
C TYR A 90 -10.83 6.43 -4.04
N LEU A 91 -9.72 6.35 -4.80
CA LEU A 91 -8.38 6.68 -4.31
C LEU A 91 -8.32 8.09 -3.73
N ALA A 92 -8.78 9.10 -4.47
CA ALA A 92 -8.69 10.50 -4.03
C ALA A 92 -9.53 10.79 -2.78
N ARG A 93 -10.71 10.15 -2.67
CA ARG A 93 -11.61 10.29 -1.51
C ARG A 93 -11.07 9.62 -0.25
N GLU A 94 -10.51 8.40 -0.40
CA GLU A 94 -10.03 7.60 0.74
C GLU A 94 -8.58 7.94 1.14
N ALA A 95 -7.80 8.60 0.27
CA ALA A 95 -6.40 8.93 0.55
C ALA A 95 -6.18 9.66 1.89
N PRO A 96 -6.99 10.67 2.28
CA PRO A 96 -6.85 11.30 3.59
C PRO A 96 -6.98 10.32 4.76
N LYS A 97 -7.97 9.45 4.71
CA LYS A 97 -8.19 8.42 5.74
C LYS A 97 -7.02 7.43 5.78
N ALA A 98 -6.54 6.98 4.62
CA ALA A 98 -5.41 6.07 4.53
C ALA A 98 -4.12 6.68 5.12
N VAL A 99 -3.88 7.98 4.91
CA VAL A 99 -2.71 8.67 5.50
C VAL A 99 -2.82 8.73 7.02
N TYR A 100 -3.96 9.07 7.58
CA TYR A 100 -4.16 9.06 9.03
C TYR A 100 -4.09 7.65 9.63
N GLU A 101 -4.57 6.64 8.92
CA GLU A 101 -4.42 5.24 9.33
C GLU A 101 -2.93 4.83 9.39
N LEU A 102 -2.15 5.17 8.37
CA LEU A 102 -0.70 4.93 8.35
C LEU A 102 0.02 5.67 9.48
N GLU A 103 -0.40 6.90 9.79
CA GLU A 103 0.10 7.65 10.93
C GLU A 103 -0.17 6.92 12.26
N HIS A 104 -1.41 6.44 12.45
CA HIS A 104 -1.79 5.69 13.65
C HIS A 104 -1.03 4.36 13.78
N TYR A 105 -0.68 3.72 12.68
CA TYR A 105 0.21 2.55 12.69
C TYR A 105 1.65 2.90 13.07
N GLY A 106 2.02 4.17 13.01
CA GLY A 106 3.34 4.65 13.42
C GLY A 106 4.24 5.14 12.29
N VAL A 107 3.71 5.42 11.09
CA VAL A 107 4.50 6.06 10.03
C VAL A 107 4.88 7.47 10.48
N PRO A 108 6.19 7.79 10.58
CA PRO A 108 6.66 9.06 11.12
C PRO A 108 6.65 10.15 10.06
N PHE A 109 5.46 10.57 9.63
CA PHE A 109 5.34 11.69 8.70
C PHE A 109 5.99 12.97 9.26
N SER A 110 6.64 13.73 8.40
CA SER A 110 7.18 15.04 8.73
C SER A 110 6.06 15.98 9.20
N ARG A 111 6.40 16.91 10.12
CA ARG A 111 5.42 17.79 10.76
C ARG A 111 5.68 19.24 10.43
N THR A 112 4.60 20.03 10.41
CA THR A 112 4.67 21.49 10.48
C THR A 112 5.00 21.92 11.91
N GLU A 113 5.32 23.21 12.10
CA GLU A 113 5.52 23.78 13.43
C GLU A 113 4.29 23.65 14.33
N GLU A 114 3.10 23.59 13.75
CA GLU A 114 1.82 23.39 14.44
C GLU A 114 1.49 21.91 14.71
N GLY A 115 2.39 20.99 14.36
CA GLY A 115 2.22 19.54 14.58
C GLY A 115 1.35 18.82 13.54
N LYS A 116 0.87 19.48 12.50
CA LYS A 116 0.14 18.83 11.40
C LYS A 116 1.08 18.02 10.51
N ILE A 117 0.57 17.01 9.79
CA ILE A 117 1.34 16.31 8.76
C ILE A 117 1.77 17.34 7.69
N TYR A 118 3.08 17.44 7.49
CA TYR A 118 3.62 18.30 6.45
C TYR A 118 3.34 17.71 5.07
N GLN A 119 2.91 18.57 4.15
CA GLN A 119 2.66 18.21 2.75
C GLN A 119 3.59 19.04 1.86
N ARG A 120 4.38 18.36 1.03
CA ARG A 120 5.32 19.03 0.11
C ARG A 120 4.66 19.34 -1.23
N PRO A 121 5.18 20.35 -1.97
CA PRO A 121 4.78 20.56 -3.36
C PRO A 121 5.25 19.38 -4.22
N PHE A 122 4.45 19.06 -5.23
CA PHE A 122 4.79 18.05 -6.22
C PHE A 122 4.22 18.47 -7.58
N GLY A 123 4.91 18.14 -8.68
CA GLY A 123 4.47 18.53 -10.03
C GLY A 123 3.09 17.94 -10.37
N GLY A 124 2.27 18.75 -11.03
CA GLY A 124 0.92 18.35 -11.47
C GLY A 124 -0.17 18.44 -10.41
N HIS A 125 0.12 18.85 -9.19
CA HIS A 125 -0.88 19.11 -8.17
C HIS A 125 -1.42 20.54 -8.27
N THR A 126 -2.70 20.68 -8.57
CA THR A 126 -3.36 21.97 -8.78
C THR A 126 -4.64 22.08 -7.96
N THR A 127 -5.14 23.30 -7.81
CA THR A 127 -6.47 23.59 -7.27
C THR A 127 -7.46 23.88 -8.41
N GLU A 128 -8.74 23.97 -8.09
CA GLU A 128 -9.79 24.44 -8.99
C GLU A 128 -9.80 23.72 -10.37
N PHE A 129 -9.59 22.39 -10.35
CA PHE A 129 -9.60 21.56 -11.56
C PHE A 129 -8.57 21.98 -12.63
N GLY A 130 -7.38 22.37 -12.16
CA GLY A 130 -6.28 22.80 -13.03
C GLY A 130 -6.24 24.28 -13.37
N GLU A 131 -7.23 25.04 -12.96
CA GLU A 131 -7.35 26.49 -13.21
C GLU A 131 -6.66 27.32 -12.10
N GLY A 132 -6.55 26.74 -10.90
CA GLY A 132 -5.99 27.39 -9.74
C GLY A 132 -4.47 27.18 -9.56
N PRO A 133 -3.88 27.80 -8.53
CA PRO A 133 -2.46 27.68 -8.23
C PRO A 133 -2.07 26.26 -7.80
N PRO A 134 -0.74 25.93 -7.86
CA PRO A 134 -0.23 24.67 -7.32
C PRO A 134 -0.60 24.46 -5.85
N VAL A 135 -0.88 23.22 -5.46
CA VAL A 135 -1.21 22.83 -4.09
C VAL A 135 -0.20 21.82 -3.55
N GLN A 136 0.03 21.87 -2.24
CA GLN A 136 0.88 20.92 -1.53
C GLN A 136 0.03 19.82 -0.92
N ARG A 137 0.01 18.60 -1.53
CA ARG A 137 -0.77 17.47 -1.02
C ARG A 137 0.04 16.20 -0.76
N THR A 138 1.35 16.22 -1.03
CA THR A 138 2.19 15.03 -0.86
C THR A 138 2.70 14.91 0.58
N CYS A 139 2.12 13.99 1.35
CA CYS A 139 2.53 13.66 2.71
C CYS A 139 3.82 12.83 2.67
N ALA A 140 4.84 13.24 3.41
CA ALA A 140 6.16 12.64 3.33
C ALA A 140 6.80 12.39 4.69
N ALA A 141 7.61 11.33 4.77
CA ALA A 141 8.55 11.07 5.86
C ALA A 141 9.97 11.34 5.34
N ALA A 142 10.39 12.61 5.35
CA ALA A 142 11.61 13.10 4.72
C ALA A 142 11.72 12.59 3.26
N ASP A 143 12.83 11.98 2.86
CA ASP A 143 13.08 11.39 1.54
C ASP A 143 12.94 9.86 1.51
N ARG A 144 12.30 9.28 2.53
CA ARG A 144 12.19 7.83 2.76
C ARG A 144 10.77 7.36 3.08
N THR A 145 9.78 7.98 2.50
CA THR A 145 8.37 7.72 2.82
C THR A 145 8.00 6.25 2.59
N GLY A 146 8.41 5.67 1.45
CA GLY A 146 8.13 4.26 1.15
C GLY A 146 8.82 3.29 2.10
N HIS A 147 10.06 3.56 2.48
CA HIS A 147 10.79 2.81 3.50
C HIS A 147 10.04 2.86 4.85
N ALA A 148 9.60 4.04 5.28
CA ALA A 148 8.87 4.21 6.52
C ALA A 148 7.53 3.44 6.51
N ILE A 149 6.76 3.53 5.43
CA ILE A 149 5.51 2.79 5.27
C ILE A 149 5.72 1.28 5.33
N LEU A 150 6.68 0.75 4.55
CA LEU A 150 6.96 -0.69 4.52
C LEU A 150 7.38 -1.23 5.89
N HIS A 151 8.33 -0.58 6.55
CA HIS A 151 8.79 -1.02 7.86
C HIS A 151 7.69 -0.96 8.92
N THR A 152 6.86 0.08 8.89
CA THR A 152 5.72 0.22 9.79
C THR A 152 4.71 -0.90 9.58
N LEU A 153 4.26 -1.11 8.34
CA LEU A 153 3.25 -2.13 8.03
C LEU A 153 3.76 -3.54 8.30
N TYR A 154 5.03 -3.83 7.98
CA TYR A 154 5.64 -5.12 8.29
C TYR A 154 5.72 -5.35 9.80
N GLY A 155 6.20 -4.36 10.56
CA GLY A 155 6.26 -4.46 12.03
C GLY A 155 4.87 -4.65 12.67
N GLN A 156 3.85 -3.94 12.19
CA GLN A 156 2.48 -4.11 12.66
C GLN A 156 1.91 -5.48 12.29
N SER A 157 2.21 -5.99 11.09
CA SER A 157 1.78 -7.33 10.68
C SER A 157 2.36 -8.42 11.59
N LEU A 158 3.66 -8.33 11.92
CA LEU A 158 4.30 -9.25 12.86
C LEU A 158 3.71 -9.15 14.28
N LYS A 159 3.42 -7.94 14.74
CA LYS A 159 2.77 -7.70 16.05
C LYS A 159 1.39 -8.36 16.14
N ASN A 160 0.68 -8.45 15.02
CA ASN A 160 -0.63 -9.10 14.90
C ASN A 160 -0.53 -10.58 14.48
N ASN A 161 0.63 -11.21 14.63
CA ASN A 161 0.89 -12.62 14.38
C ASN A 161 0.67 -13.08 12.92
N ALA A 162 0.80 -12.18 11.94
CA ALA A 162 0.86 -12.60 10.55
C ALA A 162 2.14 -13.38 10.28
N GLU A 163 2.03 -14.47 9.55
CA GLU A 163 3.16 -15.30 9.14
C GLU A 163 3.66 -14.90 7.75
N PHE A 164 4.97 -15.03 7.50
CA PHE A 164 5.55 -14.68 6.21
C PHE A 164 6.39 -15.82 5.64
N TYR A 165 6.06 -16.22 4.42
CA TYR A 165 6.85 -17.13 3.59
C TYR A 165 7.73 -16.28 2.67
N ILE A 166 8.97 -16.07 3.11
CA ILE A 166 9.95 -15.23 2.42
C ILE A 166 10.76 -16.10 1.47
N GLU A 167 11.03 -15.58 0.26
CA GLU A 167 11.68 -16.30 -0.82
C GLU A 167 10.86 -17.49 -1.34
N TYR A 168 9.52 -17.30 -1.38
CA TYR A 168 8.58 -18.20 -2.02
C TYR A 168 7.99 -17.54 -3.27
N PHE A 169 8.09 -18.24 -4.38
CA PHE A 169 7.57 -17.77 -5.67
C PHE A 169 6.23 -18.47 -5.96
N ALA A 170 5.17 -17.69 -6.03
CA ALA A 170 3.85 -18.20 -6.41
C ALA A 170 3.86 -18.57 -7.91
N ILE A 171 3.56 -19.83 -8.23
CA ILE A 171 3.63 -20.37 -9.59
C ILE A 171 2.27 -20.70 -10.16
N ASP A 172 1.29 -21.10 -9.33
CA ASP A 172 -0.03 -21.45 -9.80
C ASP A 172 -1.08 -21.26 -8.70
N LEU A 173 -2.36 -21.23 -9.09
CA LEU A 173 -3.50 -21.18 -8.19
C LEU A 173 -4.11 -22.57 -8.04
N VAL A 174 -4.53 -22.90 -6.82
CA VAL A 174 -5.33 -24.08 -6.56
C VAL A 174 -6.79 -23.70 -6.71
N MET A 175 -7.44 -24.26 -7.72
CA MET A 175 -8.84 -23.99 -8.04
C MET A 175 -9.71 -25.20 -7.73
N SER A 176 -10.89 -24.98 -7.13
CA SER A 176 -11.91 -26.03 -7.00
C SER A 176 -12.59 -26.33 -8.35
N GLU A 177 -13.36 -27.40 -8.43
CA GLU A 177 -14.16 -27.74 -9.61
C GLU A 177 -15.18 -26.65 -9.97
N ASP A 178 -15.65 -25.90 -8.99
CA ASP A 178 -16.57 -24.76 -9.16
C ASP A 178 -15.86 -23.44 -9.54
N GLY A 179 -14.54 -23.46 -9.78
CA GLY A 179 -13.75 -22.29 -10.18
C GLY A 179 -13.43 -21.33 -9.04
N VAL A 180 -13.54 -21.76 -7.80
CA VAL A 180 -13.15 -20.96 -6.63
C VAL A 180 -11.66 -21.14 -6.34
N CYS A 181 -10.93 -20.05 -6.15
CA CYS A 181 -9.53 -20.11 -5.72
C CYS A 181 -9.46 -20.52 -4.24
N THR A 182 -8.85 -21.67 -3.97
CA THR A 182 -8.74 -22.28 -2.63
C THR A 182 -7.32 -22.27 -2.09
N GLY A 183 -6.35 -21.85 -2.89
CA GLY A 183 -4.95 -21.83 -2.47
C GLY A 183 -3.99 -21.40 -3.56
N VAL A 184 -2.72 -21.50 -3.27
CA VAL A 184 -1.63 -21.16 -4.17
C VAL A 184 -0.50 -22.19 -4.06
N VAL A 185 0.07 -22.57 -5.20
CA VAL A 185 1.27 -23.41 -5.26
C VAL A 185 2.48 -22.47 -5.34
N CYS A 186 3.44 -22.73 -4.47
CA CYS A 186 4.65 -21.90 -4.40
C CYS A 186 5.90 -22.76 -4.56
N TRP A 187 6.90 -22.16 -5.19
CA TRP A 187 8.26 -22.69 -5.19
C TRP A 187 9.07 -21.98 -4.12
N LYS A 188 9.66 -22.70 -3.19
CA LYS A 188 10.62 -22.18 -2.25
C LYS A 188 11.91 -21.90 -3.00
N LEU A 189 12.36 -20.66 -2.96
CA LEU A 189 13.65 -20.23 -3.49
C LEU A 189 14.68 -20.46 -2.38
N ASP A 190 15.74 -21.17 -2.65
CA ASP A 190 16.81 -21.45 -1.66
C ASP A 190 17.78 -20.25 -1.55
#